data_a7d796bf91c2f0e7e35d24ca64de90e0
#
_entry.id   a7d796bf91c2f0e7e35d24ca64de90e0
#
_cell.length_a   1.000
_cell.length_b   1.000
_cell.length_c   1.000
_cell.angle_alpha   90.00
_cell.angle_beta   90.00
_cell.angle_gamma   90.00
#
_symmetry.space_group_name_H-M   'P 1'
#
loop_
_entity.id
_entity.type
_entity.pdbx_description
1 polymer ?
#
loop_
_entity_poly.entity_id
_entity_poly.type
_entity_poly.pdbx_seq_one_letter_code
_entity_poly.pdbx_strand_id
1 'polypeptide(L)'
;MIRAVLLALLLAGPAAAQVPEPDSYRGEPYRAPVPETLQGATVVDAAQALRLHAEGVPFLDVLPRKKRPEGLPEGTIWREPPHDTIPGAIWLSDTGWEALAPAEQARLERGLEQATGGDRARPLVIFCRSDCWMSWNAARRAVALGYTAVHWFSGGIEGWQQAGGAPLVRATPADP
;
A
#
# COMPACT_ATOMS: atom_id res chain seq x y z
N MET A 1 -22.47 -46.12 39.80
CA MET A 1 -21.74 -44.85 39.62
C MET A 1 -21.29 -44.76 38.15
N ILE A 2 -22.03 -44.04 37.31
CA ILE A 2 -21.79 -43.94 35.86
C ILE A 2 -20.97 -42.66 35.68
N ARG A 3 -19.72 -42.78 35.25
CA ARG A 3 -18.87 -41.62 34.86
C ARG A 3 -19.20 -41.19 33.46
N ALA A 4 -19.85 -40.04 33.31
CA ALA A 4 -20.05 -39.39 32.03
C ALA A 4 -18.72 -38.79 31.57
N VAL A 5 -18.18 -39.28 30.45
CA VAL A 5 -17.04 -38.69 29.74
C VAL A 5 -17.59 -37.64 28.78
N LEU A 6 -17.39 -36.37 29.09
CA LEU A 6 -17.67 -35.26 28.18
C LEU A 6 -16.56 -35.23 27.11
N LEU A 7 -16.91 -35.59 25.88
CA LEU A 7 -16.08 -35.46 24.69
C LEU A 7 -16.18 -34.01 24.20
N ALA A 8 -15.16 -33.19 24.45
CA ALA A 8 -15.08 -31.84 23.92
C ALA A 8 -14.68 -31.91 22.43
N LEU A 9 -15.63 -31.68 21.52
CA LEU A 9 -15.33 -31.47 20.10
C LEU A 9 -14.64 -30.11 19.94
N LEU A 10 -13.34 -30.12 19.64
CA LEU A 10 -12.62 -28.96 19.15
C LEU A 10 -13.05 -28.69 17.71
N LEU A 11 -13.87 -27.66 17.51
CA LEU A 11 -14.19 -27.12 16.18
C LEU A 11 -12.97 -26.35 15.68
N ALA A 12 -12.08 -27.01 14.91
CA ALA A 12 -11.07 -26.32 14.12
C ALA A 12 -11.79 -25.62 12.96
N GLY A 13 -11.94 -24.30 13.08
CA GLY A 13 -12.39 -23.46 11.95
C GLY A 13 -11.39 -23.53 10.81
N PRO A 14 -11.81 -23.31 9.55
CA PRO A 14 -10.89 -23.26 8.42
C PRO A 14 -9.89 -22.13 8.65
N ALA A 15 -8.61 -22.46 8.79
CA ALA A 15 -7.54 -21.47 8.73
C ALA A 15 -7.54 -20.90 7.31
N ALA A 16 -7.81 -19.60 7.16
CA ALA A 16 -7.62 -18.93 5.88
C ALA A 16 -6.16 -19.14 5.47
N ALA A 17 -5.94 -19.67 4.26
CA ALA A 17 -4.60 -19.87 3.75
C ALA A 17 -3.93 -18.49 3.60
N GLN A 18 -2.84 -18.26 4.33
CA GLN A 18 -2.05 -17.04 4.21
C GLN A 18 -1.48 -16.93 2.80
N VAL A 19 -1.56 -15.73 2.22
CA VAL A 19 -0.92 -15.44 0.94
C VAL A 19 0.59 -15.35 1.17
N PRO A 20 1.41 -16.21 0.52
CA PRO A 20 2.86 -16.15 0.70
C PRO A 20 3.46 -14.92 0.01
N GLU A 21 4.58 -14.44 0.53
CA GLU A 21 5.38 -13.44 -0.18
C GLU A 21 6.00 -14.07 -1.43
N PRO A 22 5.82 -13.48 -2.62
CA PRO A 22 6.47 -13.97 -3.83
C PRO A 22 7.95 -13.57 -3.88
N ASP A 23 8.75 -14.35 -4.60
CA ASP A 23 10.18 -14.06 -4.82
C ASP A 23 10.40 -12.84 -5.73
N SER A 24 9.42 -12.50 -6.58
CA SER A 24 9.45 -11.36 -7.50
C SER A 24 8.40 -10.30 -7.15
N TYR A 25 8.42 -9.17 -7.84
CA TYR A 25 7.31 -8.22 -7.81
C TYR A 25 6.07 -8.85 -8.42
N ARG A 26 4.91 -8.51 -7.84
CA ARG A 26 3.62 -9.07 -8.23
C ARG A 26 3.03 -8.31 -9.41
N GLY A 27 2.64 -9.05 -10.45
CA GLY A 27 1.84 -8.55 -11.58
C GLY A 27 0.34 -8.66 -11.35
N GLU A 28 -0.43 -8.57 -12.43
CA GLU A 28 -1.90 -8.70 -12.40
C GLU A 28 -2.37 -10.06 -11.80
N PRO A 29 -3.50 -10.08 -11.12
CA PRO A 29 -4.33 -8.93 -10.75
C PRO A 29 -3.76 -8.18 -9.54
N TYR A 30 -3.64 -6.85 -9.63
CA TYR A 30 -3.13 -6.03 -8.54
C TYR A 30 -4.11 -5.86 -7.38
N ARG A 31 -5.39 -6.08 -7.61
CA ARG A 31 -6.45 -6.11 -6.59
C ARG A 31 -6.77 -7.55 -6.25
N ALA A 32 -6.11 -8.08 -5.25
CA ALA A 32 -6.23 -9.44 -4.77
C ALA A 32 -5.70 -9.52 -3.32
N PRO A 33 -6.04 -10.56 -2.55
CA PRO A 33 -5.48 -10.76 -1.23
C PRO A 33 -3.96 -10.65 -1.24
N VAL A 34 -3.41 -9.91 -0.28
CA VAL A 34 -1.98 -9.62 -0.14
C VAL A 34 -1.39 -10.42 1.02
N PRO A 35 -0.05 -10.61 1.08
CA PRO A 35 0.61 -11.20 2.24
C PRO A 35 0.34 -10.41 3.52
N GLU A 36 0.42 -11.08 4.66
CA GLU A 36 0.41 -10.44 5.98
C GLU A 36 1.79 -9.90 6.38
N THR A 37 2.82 -10.19 5.58
CA THR A 37 4.21 -9.82 5.82
C THR A 37 4.84 -9.15 4.60
N LEU A 38 5.94 -8.44 4.83
CA LEU A 38 6.86 -7.96 3.82
C LEU A 38 8.27 -7.99 4.40
N GLN A 39 9.11 -8.86 3.87
CA GLN A 39 10.47 -9.00 4.37
C GLN A 39 11.24 -7.68 4.31
N GLY A 40 11.79 -7.26 5.44
CA GLY A 40 12.55 -6.01 5.57
C GLY A 40 11.70 -4.77 5.81
N ALA A 41 10.38 -4.89 5.86
CA ALA A 41 9.46 -3.83 6.24
C ALA A 41 8.59 -4.22 7.44
N THR A 42 8.01 -3.24 8.12
CA THR A 42 7.01 -3.44 9.16
C THR A 42 5.62 -3.28 8.57
N VAL A 43 4.80 -4.33 8.62
CA VAL A 43 3.38 -4.21 8.25
C VAL A 43 2.65 -3.52 9.39
N VAL A 44 1.87 -2.49 9.07
CA VAL A 44 1.13 -1.70 10.05
C VAL A 44 -0.37 -1.80 9.82
N ASP A 45 -1.11 -1.90 10.92
CA ASP A 45 -2.57 -1.82 10.90
C ASP A 45 -3.04 -0.34 10.86
N ALA A 46 -4.35 -0.15 10.78
CA ALA A 46 -4.92 1.19 10.67
C ALA A 46 -4.69 2.03 11.94
N ALA A 47 -4.70 1.43 13.13
CA ALA A 47 -4.43 2.15 14.37
C ALA A 47 -2.96 2.60 14.46
N GLN A 48 -2.05 1.75 13.99
CA GLN A 48 -0.62 2.09 13.88
C GLN A 48 -0.40 3.19 12.82
N ALA A 49 -1.07 3.11 11.66
CA ALA A 49 -0.99 4.13 10.63
C ALA A 49 -1.48 5.50 11.14
N LEU A 50 -2.59 5.55 11.89
CA LEU A 50 -3.07 6.78 12.51
C LEU A 50 -2.03 7.40 13.47
N ARG A 51 -1.36 6.57 14.29
CA ARG A 51 -0.31 7.06 15.20
C ARG A 51 0.90 7.60 14.43
N LEU A 52 1.41 6.86 13.45
CA LEU A 52 2.54 7.29 12.63
C LEU A 52 2.24 8.62 11.90
N HIS A 53 0.99 8.78 11.42
CA HIS A 53 0.56 10.03 10.79
C HIS A 53 0.55 11.20 11.79
N ALA A 54 0.02 10.99 13.00
CA ALA A 54 0.01 12.00 14.06
C ALA A 54 1.44 12.38 14.52
N GLU A 55 2.39 11.46 14.42
CA GLU A 55 3.82 11.67 14.69
C GLU A 55 4.55 12.39 13.54
N GLY A 56 3.86 12.68 12.42
CA GLY A 56 4.44 13.37 11.27
C GLY A 56 5.33 12.48 10.41
N VAL A 57 5.18 11.16 10.50
CA VAL A 57 5.86 10.23 9.57
C VAL A 57 5.30 10.46 8.17
N PRO A 58 6.15 10.60 7.13
CA PRO A 58 5.69 10.82 5.76
C PRO A 58 4.94 9.61 5.21
N PHE A 59 3.84 9.88 4.50
CA PHE A 59 2.99 8.90 3.84
C PHE A 59 3.15 9.01 2.32
N LEU A 60 3.35 7.87 1.66
CA LEU A 60 3.53 7.78 0.21
C LEU A 60 2.39 6.94 -0.37
N ASP A 61 1.54 7.58 -1.16
CA ASP A 61 0.46 6.94 -1.91
C ASP A 61 1.00 6.52 -3.28
N VAL A 62 0.90 5.24 -3.60
CA VAL A 62 1.40 4.69 -4.87
C VAL A 62 0.28 4.24 -5.80
N LEU A 63 -0.97 4.67 -5.53
CA LEU A 63 -2.09 4.34 -6.40
C LEU A 63 -1.85 4.90 -7.81
N PRO A 64 -2.06 4.08 -8.87
CA PRO A 64 -1.84 4.54 -10.23
C PRO A 64 -2.89 5.56 -10.68
N ARG A 65 -2.51 6.39 -11.63
CA ARG A 65 -3.43 7.24 -12.36
C ARG A 65 -4.38 6.40 -13.20
N LYS A 66 -5.62 6.86 -13.30
CA LYS A 66 -6.57 6.22 -14.22
C LYS A 66 -6.26 6.65 -15.65
N LYS A 67 -5.92 5.68 -16.48
CA LYS A 67 -5.69 5.90 -17.90
C LYS A 67 -7.02 6.02 -18.64
N ARG A 68 -7.01 6.73 -19.78
CA ARG A 68 -8.14 6.76 -20.70
C ARG A 68 -8.47 5.31 -21.11
N PRO A 69 -9.74 4.86 -20.98
CA PRO A 69 -10.13 3.54 -21.48
C PRO A 69 -9.85 3.41 -22.98
N GLU A 70 -9.38 2.24 -23.39
CA GLU A 70 -9.23 1.91 -24.80
C GLU A 70 -10.61 1.79 -25.46
N GLY A 71 -10.69 2.03 -26.79
CA GLY A 71 -11.92 1.86 -27.56
C GLY A 71 -12.98 2.94 -27.38
N LEU A 72 -12.69 4.04 -26.70
CA LEU A 72 -13.59 5.18 -26.68
C LEU A 72 -13.74 5.77 -28.11
N PRO A 73 -14.98 6.15 -28.53
CA PRO A 73 -15.22 6.78 -29.82
C PRO A 73 -14.29 7.96 -30.06
N GLU A 74 -13.93 8.18 -31.33
CA GLU A 74 -13.16 9.34 -31.72
C GLU A 74 -13.87 10.64 -31.31
N GLY A 75 -13.12 11.62 -30.81
CA GLY A 75 -13.69 12.88 -30.33
C GLY A 75 -14.29 12.80 -28.89
N THR A 76 -14.33 11.64 -28.25
CA THR A 76 -14.79 11.54 -26.86
C THR A 76 -13.86 12.31 -25.92
N ILE A 77 -14.41 13.33 -25.25
CA ILE A 77 -13.69 14.05 -24.19
C ILE A 77 -13.61 13.14 -22.97
N TRP A 78 -12.40 12.70 -22.62
CA TRP A 78 -12.14 11.99 -21.40
C TRP A 78 -11.37 12.88 -20.42
N ARG A 79 -11.82 12.90 -19.17
CA ARG A 79 -11.10 13.56 -18.08
C ARG A 79 -10.71 12.53 -17.06
N GLU A 80 -9.47 12.58 -16.61
CA GLU A 80 -9.01 11.72 -15.53
C GLU A 80 -9.87 11.96 -14.28
N PRO A 81 -10.45 10.90 -13.69
CA PRO A 81 -11.16 11.03 -12.42
C PRO A 81 -10.22 11.54 -11.33
N PRO A 82 -10.72 12.39 -10.43
CA PRO A 82 -9.94 12.85 -9.31
C PRO A 82 -9.55 11.68 -8.40
N HIS A 83 -8.40 11.83 -7.74
CA HIS A 83 -7.93 10.94 -6.69
C HIS A 83 -7.90 11.68 -5.35
N ASP A 84 -8.44 11.06 -4.31
CA ASP A 84 -8.37 11.56 -2.95
C ASP A 84 -7.48 10.63 -2.12
N THR A 85 -6.64 11.21 -1.26
CA THR A 85 -5.62 10.51 -0.49
C THR A 85 -5.63 10.90 0.98
N ILE A 86 -4.83 10.23 1.80
CA ILE A 86 -4.61 10.59 3.21
C ILE A 86 -3.98 11.99 3.27
N PRO A 87 -4.45 12.90 4.17
CA PRO A 87 -3.91 14.25 4.28
C PRO A 87 -2.39 14.26 4.45
N GLY A 88 -1.71 15.12 3.68
CA GLY A 88 -0.24 15.23 3.71
C GLY A 88 0.52 14.13 2.99
N ALA A 89 -0.15 13.12 2.44
CA ALA A 89 0.52 12.11 1.65
C ALA A 89 1.05 12.66 0.31
N ILE A 90 2.21 12.17 -0.09
CA ILE A 90 2.81 12.43 -1.40
C ILE A 90 2.31 11.36 -2.37
N TRP A 91 1.59 11.75 -3.42
CA TRP A 91 1.09 10.80 -4.41
C TRP A 91 2.13 10.52 -5.50
N LEU A 92 2.86 9.41 -5.32
CA LEU A 92 3.83 8.87 -6.29
C LEU A 92 3.12 7.93 -7.26
N SER A 93 2.28 8.50 -8.13
CA SER A 93 1.45 7.71 -9.03
C SER A 93 2.27 6.76 -9.91
N ASP A 94 1.71 5.58 -10.17
CA ASP A 94 2.26 4.58 -11.09
C ASP A 94 3.58 3.92 -10.63
N THR A 95 3.99 4.08 -9.35
CA THR A 95 5.28 3.56 -8.87
C THR A 95 5.20 2.17 -8.22
N GLY A 96 4.03 1.54 -8.26
CA GLY A 96 3.77 0.21 -7.67
C GLY A 96 3.65 -0.94 -8.67
N TRP A 97 3.82 -0.72 -9.97
CA TRP A 97 3.70 -1.77 -10.98
C TRP A 97 4.75 -2.89 -10.78
N GLU A 98 4.49 -4.07 -11.34
CA GLU A 98 5.46 -5.18 -11.38
C GLU A 98 6.78 -4.76 -12.02
N ALA A 99 6.68 -4.16 -13.20
CA ALA A 99 7.81 -3.54 -13.90
C ALA A 99 7.60 -2.03 -13.96
N LEU A 100 8.61 -1.27 -13.58
CA LEU A 100 8.60 0.19 -13.69
C LEU A 100 9.35 0.63 -14.94
N ALA A 101 8.77 1.55 -15.67
CA ALA A 101 9.52 2.32 -16.66
C ALA A 101 10.56 3.22 -15.97
N PRO A 102 11.64 3.64 -16.67
CA PRO A 102 12.68 4.48 -16.05
C PRO A 102 12.15 5.74 -15.35
N ALA A 103 11.13 6.37 -15.91
CA ALA A 103 10.51 7.56 -15.34
C ALA A 103 9.75 7.26 -14.02
N GLU A 104 9.07 6.10 -13.95
CA GLU A 104 8.34 5.65 -12.76
C GLU A 104 9.32 5.25 -11.64
N GLN A 105 10.40 4.54 -12.00
CA GLN A 105 11.48 4.21 -11.08
C GLN A 105 12.12 5.47 -10.50
N ALA A 106 12.47 6.43 -11.35
CA ALA A 106 13.05 7.70 -10.92
C ALA A 106 12.09 8.53 -10.04
N ARG A 107 10.77 8.49 -10.31
CA ARG A 107 9.75 9.13 -9.47
C ARG A 107 9.71 8.49 -8.08
N LEU A 108 9.73 7.16 -8.01
CA LEU A 108 9.77 6.47 -6.73
C LEU A 108 11.02 6.86 -5.91
N GLU A 109 12.20 6.81 -6.52
CA GLU A 109 13.47 7.12 -5.86
C GLU A 109 13.51 8.56 -5.34
N ARG A 110 13.14 9.54 -6.19
CA ARG A 110 13.08 10.95 -5.76
C ARG A 110 12.03 11.20 -4.69
N GLY A 111 10.86 10.54 -4.80
CA GLY A 111 9.82 10.65 -3.78
C GLY A 111 10.23 10.09 -2.42
N LEU A 112 10.94 8.96 -2.41
CA LEU A 112 11.53 8.40 -1.19
C LEU A 112 12.59 9.33 -0.59
N GLU A 113 13.48 9.88 -1.42
CA GLU A 113 14.50 10.83 -0.99
C GLU A 113 13.89 12.12 -0.43
N GLN A 114 12.89 12.68 -1.10
CA GLN A 114 12.15 13.86 -0.63
C GLN A 114 11.47 13.59 0.71
N ALA A 115 10.78 12.45 0.85
CA ALA A 115 10.04 12.12 2.06
C ALA A 115 10.95 11.93 3.28
N THR A 116 12.16 11.41 3.08
CA THR A 116 13.10 11.11 4.15
C THR A 116 14.18 12.17 4.33
N GLY A 117 14.31 13.10 3.39
CA GLY A 117 15.43 14.04 3.36
C GLY A 117 16.77 13.36 3.06
N GLY A 118 16.75 12.22 2.37
CA GLY A 118 17.90 11.39 2.05
C GLY A 118 18.35 10.44 3.17
N ASP A 119 17.74 10.51 4.35
CA ASP A 119 18.04 9.59 5.45
C ASP A 119 17.26 8.28 5.28
N ARG A 120 17.96 7.21 4.91
CA ARG A 120 17.38 5.90 4.69
C ARG A 120 16.90 5.19 5.97
N ALA A 121 17.30 5.70 7.15
CA ALA A 121 16.83 5.20 8.44
C ALA A 121 15.57 5.94 8.95
N ARG A 122 15.16 7.03 8.28
CA ARG A 122 13.97 7.78 8.64
C ARG A 122 12.72 6.96 8.32
N PRO A 123 11.75 6.83 9.26
CA PRO A 123 10.53 6.10 9.01
C PRO A 123 9.67 6.74 7.90
N LEU A 124 9.03 5.90 7.11
CA LEU A 124 8.07 6.29 6.08
C LEU A 124 6.98 5.23 5.98
N VAL A 125 5.78 5.62 5.53
CA VAL A 125 4.65 4.72 5.30
C VAL A 125 4.33 4.68 3.81
N ILE A 126 4.24 3.46 3.24
CA ILE A 126 3.81 3.25 1.84
C ILE A 126 2.44 2.57 1.86
N PHE A 127 1.51 3.11 1.09
CA PHE A 127 0.15 2.60 0.99
C PHE A 127 -0.45 2.81 -0.40
N CYS A 128 -1.61 2.22 -0.60
CA CYS A 128 -2.46 2.46 -1.76
C CYS A 128 -3.93 2.22 -1.34
N ARG A 129 -4.59 1.20 -1.82
CA ARG A 129 -5.90 0.74 -1.35
C ARG A 129 -5.76 -0.57 -0.58
N SER A 130 -6.80 -1.02 0.12
CA SER A 130 -6.83 -2.37 0.70
C SER A 130 -6.65 -3.42 -0.40
N ASP A 131 -6.05 -4.56 -0.08
CA ASP A 131 -5.79 -5.66 -1.02
C ASP A 131 -5.13 -5.21 -2.33
N CYS A 132 -4.12 -4.37 -2.22
CA CYS A 132 -3.45 -3.76 -3.37
C CYS A 132 -1.96 -4.12 -3.40
N TRP A 133 -1.58 -4.96 -4.34
CA TRP A 133 -0.21 -5.41 -4.54
C TRP A 133 0.77 -4.30 -4.94
N MET A 134 0.28 -3.19 -5.47
CA MET A 134 1.16 -2.07 -5.85
C MET A 134 1.87 -1.46 -4.65
N SER A 135 1.18 -1.29 -3.51
CA SER A 135 1.84 -0.79 -2.30
C SER A 135 2.84 -1.80 -1.72
N TRP A 136 2.55 -3.11 -1.82
CA TRP A 136 3.51 -4.15 -1.46
C TRP A 136 4.78 -4.08 -2.34
N ASN A 137 4.59 -3.98 -3.66
CA ASN A 137 5.70 -3.84 -4.61
C ASN A 137 6.56 -2.60 -4.33
N ALA A 138 5.91 -1.45 -4.12
CA ALA A 138 6.63 -0.20 -3.86
C ALA A 138 7.39 -0.24 -2.52
N ALA A 139 6.78 -0.81 -1.47
CA ALA A 139 7.44 -0.97 -0.18
C ALA A 139 8.63 -1.95 -0.27
N ARG A 140 8.50 -3.04 -1.01
CA ARG A 140 9.60 -3.96 -1.30
C ARG A 140 10.76 -3.27 -2.05
N ARG A 141 10.44 -2.38 -3.02
CA ARG A 141 11.47 -1.59 -3.71
C ARG A 141 12.17 -0.63 -2.77
N ALA A 142 11.44 0.03 -1.89
CA ALA A 142 12.05 0.91 -0.89
C ALA A 142 13.04 0.14 0.00
N VAL A 143 12.69 -1.07 0.47
CA VAL A 143 13.61 -1.95 1.19
C VAL A 143 14.83 -2.31 0.34
N ALA A 144 14.63 -2.71 -0.93
CA ALA A 144 15.71 -3.05 -1.86
C ALA A 144 16.64 -1.86 -2.16
N LEU A 145 16.14 -0.62 -2.10
CA LEU A 145 16.90 0.62 -2.21
C LEU A 145 17.64 1.00 -0.91
N GLY A 146 17.52 0.16 0.14
CA GLY A 146 18.25 0.33 1.39
C GLY A 146 17.54 1.19 2.45
N TYR A 147 16.25 1.48 2.29
CA TYR A 147 15.45 2.09 3.36
C TYR A 147 15.16 1.06 4.45
N THR A 148 15.51 1.37 5.70
CA THR A 148 15.48 0.40 6.82
C THR A 148 14.29 0.56 7.76
N ALA A 149 13.53 1.65 7.65
CA ALA A 149 12.35 1.94 8.47
C ALA A 149 11.09 2.11 7.59
N VAL A 150 10.89 1.14 6.68
CA VAL A 150 9.73 1.10 5.80
C VAL A 150 8.54 0.49 6.55
N HIS A 151 7.44 1.23 6.61
CA HIS A 151 6.15 0.74 7.08
C HIS A 151 5.25 0.53 5.86
N TRP A 152 4.66 -0.65 5.76
CA TRP A 152 3.68 -0.94 4.73
C TRP A 152 2.28 -0.99 5.34
N PHE A 153 1.42 -0.06 4.92
CA PHE A 153 0.02 0.00 5.35
C PHE A 153 -0.87 -0.71 4.33
N SER A 154 -1.08 -2.02 4.52
CA SER A 154 -1.86 -2.88 3.61
C SER A 154 -3.35 -2.55 3.58
N GLY A 155 -3.90 -1.98 4.67
CA GLY A 155 -5.29 -1.50 4.75
C GLY A 155 -5.58 -0.30 3.86
N GLY A 156 -4.57 0.48 3.51
CA GLY A 156 -4.67 1.59 2.58
C GLY A 156 -5.74 2.63 2.93
N ILE A 157 -6.26 3.29 1.91
CA ILE A 157 -7.28 4.35 2.06
C ILE A 157 -8.53 3.84 2.79
N GLU A 158 -9.00 2.64 2.46
CA GLU A 158 -10.17 2.05 3.09
C GLU A 158 -9.95 1.77 4.58
N GLY A 159 -8.80 1.22 4.95
CA GLY A 159 -8.43 0.98 6.34
C GLY A 159 -8.32 2.29 7.14
N TRP A 160 -7.75 3.33 6.53
CA TRP A 160 -7.69 4.67 7.11
C TRP A 160 -9.08 5.22 7.44
N GLN A 161 -10.01 5.16 6.48
CA GLN A 161 -11.38 5.65 6.66
C GLN A 161 -12.15 4.85 7.71
N GLN A 162 -12.04 3.51 7.68
CA GLN A 162 -12.71 2.63 8.65
C GLN A 162 -12.24 2.84 10.09
N ALA A 163 -10.97 3.21 10.28
CA ALA A 163 -10.42 3.52 11.59
C ALA A 163 -10.71 4.94 12.08
N GLY A 164 -11.52 5.72 11.34
CA GLY A 164 -11.86 7.09 11.71
C GLY A 164 -10.74 8.09 11.45
N GLY A 165 -9.86 7.81 10.51
CA GLY A 165 -8.85 8.78 10.07
C GLY A 165 -9.44 10.07 9.53
N ALA A 166 -8.64 11.13 9.49
CA ALA A 166 -9.08 12.42 8.98
C ALA A 166 -9.65 12.29 7.55
N PRO A 167 -10.62 13.15 7.16
CA PRO A 167 -11.18 13.12 5.81
C PRO A 167 -10.11 13.19 4.74
N LEU A 168 -10.29 12.40 3.69
CA LEU A 168 -9.37 12.41 2.54
C LEU A 168 -9.35 13.78 1.86
N VAL A 169 -8.24 14.11 1.26
CA VAL A 169 -8.03 15.36 0.53
C VAL A 169 -7.69 15.08 -0.93
N ARG A 170 -8.00 16.04 -1.82
CA ARG A 170 -7.65 15.95 -3.23
C ARG A 170 -6.15 15.85 -3.40
N ALA A 171 -5.72 14.79 -4.07
CA ALA A 171 -4.32 14.58 -4.42
C ALA A 171 -3.96 15.24 -5.76
N THR A 172 -2.72 15.68 -5.84
CA THR A 172 -2.05 16.03 -7.10
C THR A 172 -0.88 15.08 -7.26
N PRO A 173 -0.68 14.44 -8.42
CA PRO A 173 0.49 13.60 -8.64
C PRO A 173 1.76 14.41 -8.37
N ALA A 174 2.64 13.87 -7.54
CA ALA A 174 3.95 14.45 -7.34
C ALA A 174 4.86 14.05 -8.51
N ASP A 175 5.60 15.01 -8.97
CA ASP A 175 6.73 14.81 -9.89
C ASP A 175 7.98 15.42 -9.23
N PRO A 176 8.50 14.70 -8.20
CA PRO A 176 9.58 15.18 -7.35
C PRO A 176 10.91 15.27 -8.07
#